data_86804778dbb570777cb00e4482726bf4
#
_entry.id   86804778dbb570777cb00e4482726bf4
#
_cell.length_a   1.000
_cell.length_b   1.000
_cell.length_c   1.000
_cell.angle_alpha   90.00
_cell.angle_beta   90.00
_cell.angle_gamma   90.00
#
_symmetry.space_group_name_H-M   'P 1'
#
loop_
_entity.id
_entity.type
_entity.pdbx_description
1 polymer ?
#
loop_
_entity_poly.entity_id
_entity_poly.type
_entity_poly.pdbx_seq_one_letter_code
_entity_poly.pdbx_strand_id
1 'polypeptide(L)'
;RARVLGADISAAEVVDPATSPWREEFAATYAALRAHKGVTHDQAFDRVVDPSYFGTMMVHAGRADGMVSGCITTTAHTIRPALEVVRTAPGVSVVSSVFLMCLADRVLVYGDCAVNPDPDAAQLADIAISSARTAAAFGIEPRVAMLSYSTGESGTGADVGKVRAATAIVRELAPDLLVE
;
A
#
# COMPACT_ATOMS: atom_id res chain seq x y z
N ARG A 1 22.68 17.99 -2.50
CA ARG A 1 22.91 16.90 -1.51
C ARG A 1 23.50 15.66 -2.20
N ALA A 2 22.92 15.14 -3.29
CA ALA A 2 23.44 13.94 -3.98
C ALA A 2 24.94 14.02 -4.29
N ARG A 3 25.42 15.12 -4.89
CA ARG A 3 26.85 15.36 -5.14
C ARG A 3 27.73 15.28 -3.88
N VAL A 4 27.23 15.83 -2.75
CA VAL A 4 27.97 15.83 -1.47
C VAL A 4 28.08 14.41 -0.90
N LEU A 5 27.10 13.56 -1.18
CA LEU A 5 27.05 12.16 -0.77
C LEU A 5 27.68 11.20 -1.80
N GLY A 6 28.22 11.72 -2.90
CA GLY A 6 28.80 10.91 -3.97
C GLY A 6 27.78 10.07 -4.75
N ALA A 7 26.47 10.39 -4.62
CA ALA A 7 25.43 9.68 -5.36
C ALA A 7 25.30 10.25 -6.78
N ASP A 8 25.43 9.37 -7.79
CA ASP A 8 25.14 9.72 -9.17
C ASP A 8 23.64 9.62 -9.45
N ILE A 9 23.03 10.76 -9.78
CA ILE A 9 21.63 10.89 -10.16
C ILE A 9 21.46 11.39 -11.60
N SER A 10 22.48 11.25 -12.44
CA SER A 10 22.45 11.77 -13.82
C SER A 10 21.38 11.11 -14.70
N ALA A 11 21.00 9.89 -14.37
CA ALA A 11 19.92 9.15 -15.05
C ALA A 11 18.50 9.48 -14.51
N ALA A 12 18.40 10.31 -13.45
CA ALA A 12 17.13 10.65 -12.84
C ALA A 12 16.65 12.02 -13.35
N GLU A 13 15.35 12.11 -13.69
CA GLU A 13 14.71 13.39 -13.90
C GLU A 13 14.35 14.02 -12.54
N VAL A 14 14.75 15.28 -12.35
CA VAL A 14 14.42 16.03 -11.14
C VAL A 14 13.24 16.95 -11.43
N VAL A 15 12.11 16.68 -10.82
CA VAL A 15 10.87 17.45 -10.97
C VAL A 15 10.60 18.24 -9.70
N ASP A 16 10.43 19.56 -9.82
CA ASP A 16 9.94 20.42 -8.74
C ASP A 16 8.41 20.55 -8.87
N PRO A 17 7.62 20.05 -7.91
CA PRO A 17 6.16 20.16 -7.95
C PRO A 17 5.64 21.59 -8.10
N ALA A 18 6.34 22.58 -7.54
CA ALA A 18 5.90 23.97 -7.56
C ALA A 18 5.97 24.60 -8.95
N THR A 19 6.95 24.18 -9.75
CA THR A 19 7.23 24.76 -11.08
C THR A 19 6.96 23.78 -12.23
N SER A 20 6.52 22.57 -11.92
CA SER A 20 6.23 21.53 -12.91
C SER A 20 5.10 21.94 -13.86
N PRO A 21 5.24 21.70 -15.17
CA PRO A 21 4.17 21.92 -16.14
C PRO A 21 2.95 21.01 -15.90
N TRP A 22 3.08 19.94 -15.11
CA TRP A 22 1.98 19.02 -14.80
C TRP A 22 1.12 19.49 -13.63
N ARG A 23 1.53 20.51 -12.90
CA ARG A 23 0.84 20.99 -11.69
C ARG A 23 -0.61 21.34 -11.95
N GLU A 24 -0.90 22.08 -13.03
CA GLU A 24 -2.26 22.50 -13.39
C GLU A 24 -3.15 21.29 -13.73
N GLU A 25 -2.65 20.35 -14.55
CA GLU A 25 -3.34 19.10 -14.90
C GLU A 25 -3.65 18.27 -13.66
N PHE A 26 -2.67 18.14 -12.76
CA PHE A 26 -2.82 17.38 -11.51
C PHE A 26 -3.81 18.04 -10.56
N ALA A 27 -3.80 19.37 -10.45
CA ALA A 27 -4.76 20.12 -9.64
C ALA A 27 -6.19 19.94 -10.15
N ALA A 28 -6.42 20.09 -11.44
CA ALA A 28 -7.74 19.89 -12.06
C ALA A 28 -8.23 18.45 -11.84
N THR A 29 -7.37 17.45 -12.06
CA THR A 29 -7.71 16.04 -11.85
C THR A 29 -8.01 15.74 -10.38
N TYR A 30 -7.17 16.21 -9.45
CA TYR A 30 -7.40 16.00 -8.02
C TYR A 30 -8.68 16.68 -7.54
N ALA A 31 -8.97 17.91 -7.98
CA ALA A 31 -10.22 18.60 -7.66
C ALA A 31 -11.44 17.81 -8.14
N ALA A 32 -11.40 17.27 -9.36
CA ALA A 32 -12.47 16.44 -9.91
C ALA A 32 -12.68 15.16 -9.10
N LEU A 33 -11.61 14.44 -8.76
CA LEU A 33 -11.65 13.22 -7.93
C LEU A 33 -12.24 13.48 -6.54
N ARG A 34 -11.99 14.67 -5.99
CA ARG A 34 -12.38 15.06 -4.63
C ARG A 34 -13.57 16.04 -4.58
N ALA A 35 -14.24 16.28 -5.70
CA ALA A 35 -15.40 17.19 -5.78
C ALA A 35 -16.49 16.83 -4.75
N HIS A 36 -16.72 15.53 -4.50
CA HIS A 36 -17.67 15.03 -3.49
C HIS A 36 -17.30 15.39 -2.03
N LYS A 37 -16.08 15.87 -1.80
CA LYS A 37 -15.59 16.40 -0.50
C LYS A 37 -15.49 17.93 -0.50
N GLY A 38 -15.96 18.59 -1.56
CA GLY A 38 -15.93 20.05 -1.68
C GLY A 38 -14.55 20.64 -1.94
N VAL A 39 -13.59 19.86 -2.43
CA VAL A 39 -12.26 20.38 -2.77
C VAL A 39 -12.37 21.27 -4.00
N THR A 40 -11.97 22.54 -3.84
CA THR A 40 -11.92 23.52 -4.95
C THR A 40 -10.64 23.34 -5.77
N HIS A 41 -10.61 23.90 -6.97
CA HIS A 41 -9.41 23.92 -7.82
C HIS A 41 -8.22 24.58 -7.13
N ASP A 42 -8.42 25.74 -6.48
CA ASP A 42 -7.35 26.47 -5.78
C ASP A 42 -6.77 25.62 -4.63
N GLN A 43 -7.64 24.97 -3.86
CA GLN A 43 -7.19 24.05 -2.80
C GLN A 43 -6.42 22.86 -3.36
N ALA A 44 -6.84 22.34 -4.51
CA ALA A 44 -6.14 21.26 -5.20
C ALA A 44 -4.79 21.73 -5.74
N PHE A 45 -4.73 22.93 -6.32
CA PHE A 45 -3.52 23.55 -6.85
C PHE A 45 -2.44 23.75 -5.78
N ASP A 46 -2.84 24.14 -4.56
CA ASP A 46 -1.93 24.23 -3.42
C ASP A 46 -1.55 22.84 -2.87
N ARG A 47 -2.49 21.88 -2.92
CA ARG A 47 -2.27 20.54 -2.38
C ARG A 47 -1.27 19.72 -3.19
N VAL A 48 -1.33 19.81 -4.52
CA VAL A 48 -0.46 19.00 -5.40
C VAL A 48 1.00 19.46 -5.41
N VAL A 49 1.35 20.55 -4.75
CA VAL A 49 2.76 20.95 -4.52
C VAL A 49 3.45 20.03 -3.50
N ASP A 50 2.69 19.39 -2.62
CA ASP A 50 3.24 18.40 -1.70
C ASP A 50 3.81 17.20 -2.47
N PRO A 51 5.07 16.80 -2.22
CA PRO A 51 5.73 15.74 -2.99
C PRO A 51 4.99 14.38 -2.96
N SER A 52 4.31 14.06 -1.84
CA SER A 52 3.54 12.81 -1.74
C SER A 52 2.28 12.85 -2.61
N TYR A 53 1.61 14.00 -2.66
CA TYR A 53 0.47 14.20 -3.56
C TYR A 53 0.92 14.26 -5.02
N PHE A 54 1.99 14.98 -5.32
CA PHE A 54 2.51 15.08 -6.67
C PHE A 54 2.93 13.73 -7.24
N GLY A 55 3.73 12.96 -6.46
CA GLY A 55 4.14 11.61 -6.84
C GLY A 55 2.96 10.65 -7.03
N THR A 56 1.94 10.74 -6.16
CA THR A 56 0.70 9.97 -6.32
C THR A 56 -0.05 10.34 -7.59
N MET A 57 -0.12 11.62 -7.93
CA MET A 57 -0.73 12.09 -9.19
C MET A 57 0.06 11.63 -10.42
N MET A 58 1.40 11.56 -10.34
CA MET A 58 2.23 10.99 -11.42
C MET A 58 1.86 9.52 -11.67
N VAL A 59 1.70 8.72 -10.61
CA VAL A 59 1.26 7.31 -10.73
C VAL A 59 -0.14 7.24 -11.30
N HIS A 60 -1.08 8.05 -10.81
CA HIS A 60 -2.46 8.08 -11.29
C HIS A 60 -2.55 8.46 -12.78
N ALA A 61 -1.71 9.38 -13.24
CA ALA A 61 -1.66 9.82 -14.64
C ALA A 61 -0.82 8.89 -15.54
N GLY A 62 -0.31 7.77 -15.03
CA GLY A 62 0.54 6.83 -15.79
C GLY A 62 1.91 7.40 -16.17
N ARG A 63 2.39 8.42 -15.47
CA ARG A 63 3.72 9.03 -15.66
C ARG A 63 4.81 8.36 -14.82
N ALA A 64 4.42 7.49 -13.90
CA ALA A 64 5.28 6.65 -13.08
C ALA A 64 4.56 5.33 -12.75
N ASP A 65 5.30 4.24 -12.60
CA ASP A 65 4.77 2.92 -12.29
C ASP A 65 4.53 2.72 -10.78
N GLY A 66 5.17 3.54 -9.96
CA GLY A 66 5.05 3.49 -8.51
C GLY A 66 5.72 4.68 -7.83
N MET A 67 5.60 4.77 -6.52
CA MET A 67 6.17 5.84 -5.72
C MET A 67 6.89 5.27 -4.49
N VAL A 68 8.11 5.75 -4.24
CA VAL A 68 8.85 5.51 -3.00
C VAL A 68 8.89 6.81 -2.20
N SER A 69 8.37 6.79 -0.98
CA SER A 69 8.26 7.96 -0.12
C SER A 69 8.42 7.57 1.37
N GLY A 70 8.44 8.55 2.27
CA GLY A 70 8.40 8.31 3.71
C GLY A 70 9.68 8.67 4.48
N CYS A 71 10.76 9.09 3.81
CA CYS A 71 12.03 9.42 4.49
C CYS A 71 11.94 10.67 5.39
N ILE A 72 11.01 11.58 5.09
CA ILE A 72 10.80 12.84 5.83
C ILE A 72 9.33 13.06 6.20
N THR A 73 8.46 12.11 5.93
CA THR A 73 7.01 12.18 6.18
C THR A 73 6.55 11.02 7.05
N THR A 74 5.43 11.19 7.73
CA THR A 74 4.79 10.10 8.48
C THR A 74 4.13 9.10 7.52
N THR A 75 3.89 7.87 7.98
CA THR A 75 3.14 6.86 7.23
C THR A 75 1.77 7.40 6.77
N ALA A 76 1.04 8.06 7.67
CA ALA A 76 -0.26 8.64 7.35
C ALA A 76 -0.18 9.70 6.24
N HIS A 77 0.86 10.54 6.23
CA HIS A 77 1.07 11.55 5.20
C HIS A 77 1.39 10.92 3.84
N THR A 78 2.19 9.87 3.84
CA THR A 78 2.57 9.14 2.62
C THR A 78 1.39 8.37 2.01
N ILE A 79 0.58 7.70 2.85
CA ILE A 79 -0.51 6.83 2.37
C ILE A 79 -1.77 7.62 2.01
N ARG A 80 -2.05 8.75 2.67
CA ARG A 80 -3.27 9.53 2.45
C ARG A 80 -3.53 9.88 0.98
N PRO A 81 -2.57 10.39 0.19
CA PRO A 81 -2.79 10.67 -1.23
C PRO A 81 -3.21 9.44 -2.02
N ALA A 82 -2.59 8.27 -1.75
CA ALA A 82 -2.94 7.03 -2.41
C ALA A 82 -4.39 6.60 -2.09
N LEU A 83 -4.82 6.72 -0.83
CA LEU A 83 -6.21 6.44 -0.44
C LEU A 83 -7.21 7.40 -1.11
N GLU A 84 -6.82 8.65 -1.30
CA GLU A 84 -7.68 9.68 -1.89
C GLU A 84 -7.80 9.58 -3.41
N VAL A 85 -6.74 9.15 -4.09
CA VAL A 85 -6.58 9.19 -5.55
C VAL A 85 -6.61 7.80 -6.18
N VAL A 86 -5.69 6.91 -5.76
CA VAL A 86 -5.50 5.58 -6.37
C VAL A 86 -6.55 4.60 -5.87
N ARG A 87 -6.82 4.59 -4.56
CA ARG A 87 -7.75 3.68 -3.88
C ARG A 87 -7.31 2.22 -3.93
N THR A 88 -8.22 1.30 -3.56
CA THR A 88 -7.99 -0.14 -3.64
C THR A 88 -8.16 -0.67 -5.06
N ALA A 89 -7.44 -1.73 -5.39
CA ALA A 89 -7.69 -2.49 -6.61
C ALA A 89 -9.10 -3.10 -6.61
N PRO A 90 -9.70 -3.36 -7.78
CA PRO A 90 -10.99 -4.03 -7.86
C PRO A 90 -11.00 -5.35 -7.09
N GLY A 91 -12.05 -5.57 -6.28
CA GLY A 91 -12.22 -6.78 -5.47
C GLY A 91 -11.38 -6.82 -4.19
N VAL A 92 -10.69 -5.74 -3.83
CA VAL A 92 -9.95 -5.61 -2.55
C VAL A 92 -10.72 -4.65 -1.64
N SER A 93 -11.13 -5.14 -0.47
CA SER A 93 -11.97 -4.37 0.47
C SER A 93 -11.17 -3.41 1.35
N VAL A 94 -9.91 -3.72 1.64
CA VAL A 94 -9.05 -2.93 2.52
C VAL A 94 -7.67 -2.69 1.93
N VAL A 95 -7.10 -1.52 2.20
CA VAL A 95 -5.67 -1.26 1.97
C VAL A 95 -4.89 -1.96 3.08
N SER A 96 -3.88 -2.71 2.72
CA SER A 96 -2.97 -3.37 3.66
C SER A 96 -1.51 -3.09 3.32
N SER A 97 -0.64 -3.42 4.25
CA SER A 97 0.79 -3.21 4.13
C SER A 97 1.57 -4.50 4.40
N VAL A 98 2.74 -4.61 3.79
CA VAL A 98 3.66 -5.71 4.06
C VAL A 98 5.06 -5.21 4.37
N PHE A 99 5.78 -5.92 5.22
CA PHE A 99 7.23 -5.84 5.34
C PHE A 99 7.88 -6.99 4.58
N LEU A 100 8.90 -6.67 3.80
CA LEU A 100 9.83 -7.65 3.25
C LEU A 100 10.94 -7.84 4.28
N MET A 101 10.86 -8.93 5.03
CA MET A 101 11.81 -9.27 6.08
C MET A 101 13.01 -9.99 5.47
N CYS A 102 14.07 -9.23 5.18
CA CYS A 102 15.29 -9.75 4.56
C CYS A 102 16.16 -10.45 5.62
N LEU A 103 16.06 -11.77 5.69
CA LEU A 103 16.92 -12.61 6.52
C LEU A 103 18.22 -12.95 5.77
N ALA A 104 19.16 -13.59 6.43
CA ALA A 104 20.45 -13.92 5.82
C ALA A 104 20.34 -14.88 4.62
N ASP A 105 19.36 -15.77 4.63
CA ASP A 105 19.16 -16.85 3.65
C ASP A 105 17.87 -16.75 2.85
N ARG A 106 16.94 -15.88 3.23
CA ARG A 106 15.62 -15.78 2.61
C ARG A 106 14.92 -14.46 2.91
N VAL A 107 13.87 -14.17 2.15
CA VAL A 107 12.94 -13.07 2.43
C VAL A 107 11.59 -13.63 2.84
N LEU A 108 11.03 -13.09 3.93
CA LEU A 108 9.66 -13.37 4.37
C LEU A 108 8.79 -12.13 4.17
N VAL A 109 7.51 -12.34 3.94
CA VAL A 109 6.51 -11.26 3.79
C VAL A 109 5.60 -11.27 5.00
N TYR A 110 5.59 -10.18 5.76
CA TYR A 110 4.75 -10.01 6.94
C TYR A 110 3.65 -8.99 6.64
N GLY A 111 2.41 -9.37 6.78
CA GLY A 111 1.22 -8.53 6.57
C GLY A 111 0.12 -8.80 7.60
N ASP A 112 -0.67 -7.83 7.97
CA ASP A 112 -0.52 -6.39 7.85
C ASP A 112 0.47 -5.87 8.91
N CYS A 113 1.23 -4.85 8.56
CA CYS A 113 2.25 -4.36 9.46
C CYS A 113 2.05 -2.91 9.94
N ALA A 114 1.11 -2.13 9.35
CA ALA A 114 1.01 -0.70 9.68
C ALA A 114 -0.34 -0.01 9.42
N VAL A 115 -1.32 -0.67 8.79
CA VAL A 115 -2.55 0.01 8.34
C VAL A 115 -3.78 -0.42 9.13
N ASN A 116 -3.97 -1.72 9.37
CA ASN A 116 -5.16 -2.25 10.01
C ASN A 116 -4.80 -2.83 11.39
N PRO A 117 -5.06 -2.10 12.48
CA PRO A 117 -4.66 -2.54 13.83
C PRO A 117 -5.49 -3.73 14.35
N ASP A 118 -6.75 -3.84 13.95
CA ASP A 118 -7.64 -4.93 14.35
C ASP A 118 -8.61 -5.29 13.21
N PRO A 119 -8.13 -5.99 12.16
CA PRO A 119 -8.98 -6.42 11.06
C PRO A 119 -9.97 -7.49 11.51
N ASP A 120 -11.18 -7.48 10.97
CA ASP A 120 -12.10 -8.60 11.10
C ASP A 120 -11.66 -9.81 10.23
N ALA A 121 -12.40 -10.93 10.29
CA ALA A 121 -12.02 -12.14 9.57
C ALA A 121 -12.01 -11.98 8.05
N ALA A 122 -12.94 -11.20 7.49
CA ALA A 122 -13.02 -10.96 6.05
C ALA A 122 -11.88 -10.05 5.60
N GLN A 123 -11.61 -8.98 6.35
CA GLN A 123 -10.48 -8.08 6.10
C GLN A 123 -9.14 -8.82 6.22
N LEU A 124 -8.98 -9.70 7.23
CA LEU A 124 -7.78 -10.49 7.41
C LEU A 124 -7.56 -11.48 6.26
N ALA A 125 -8.62 -12.03 5.70
CA ALA A 125 -8.55 -12.87 4.49
C ALA A 125 -8.09 -12.05 3.27
N ASP A 126 -8.64 -10.85 3.06
CA ASP A 126 -8.20 -9.94 1.99
C ASP A 126 -6.73 -9.54 2.14
N ILE A 127 -6.29 -9.27 3.37
CA ILE A 127 -4.88 -8.98 3.70
C ILE A 127 -3.99 -10.16 3.32
N ALA A 128 -4.39 -11.39 3.66
CA ALA A 128 -3.63 -12.59 3.33
C ALA A 128 -3.49 -12.79 1.81
N ILE A 129 -4.59 -12.67 1.07
CA ILE A 129 -4.59 -12.80 -0.40
C ILE A 129 -3.77 -11.70 -1.06
N SER A 130 -3.89 -10.45 -0.60
CA SER A 130 -3.13 -9.31 -1.11
C SER A 130 -1.63 -9.45 -0.81
N SER A 131 -1.27 -9.93 0.38
CA SER A 131 0.11 -10.20 0.78
C SER A 131 0.73 -11.32 -0.06
N ALA A 132 -0.03 -12.39 -0.35
CA ALA A 132 0.39 -13.47 -1.22
C ALA A 132 0.66 -12.99 -2.65
N ARG A 133 -0.22 -12.14 -3.21
CA ARG A 133 0.00 -11.51 -4.53
C ARG A 133 1.25 -10.63 -4.55
N THR A 134 1.47 -9.87 -3.47
CA THR A 134 2.68 -9.06 -3.34
C THR A 134 3.93 -9.94 -3.26
N ALA A 135 3.92 -11.02 -2.49
CA ALA A 135 5.02 -11.98 -2.43
C ALA A 135 5.35 -12.54 -3.83
N ALA A 136 4.33 -12.98 -4.58
CA ALA A 136 4.50 -13.48 -5.94
C ALA A 136 5.09 -12.42 -6.89
N ALA A 137 4.68 -11.14 -6.79
CA ALA A 137 5.23 -10.05 -7.58
C ALA A 137 6.73 -9.81 -7.31
N PHE A 138 7.20 -10.14 -6.11
CA PHE A 138 8.63 -10.12 -5.76
C PHE A 138 9.35 -11.46 -6.02
N GLY A 139 8.73 -12.40 -6.73
CA GLY A 139 9.32 -13.71 -7.08
C GLY A 139 9.38 -14.71 -5.92
N ILE A 140 8.62 -14.47 -4.85
CA ILE A 140 8.50 -15.37 -3.70
C ILE A 140 7.28 -16.27 -3.90
N GLU A 141 7.45 -17.60 -3.90
CA GLU A 141 6.34 -18.55 -3.93
C GLU A 141 5.49 -18.37 -2.66
N PRO A 142 4.20 -17.97 -2.77
CA PRO A 142 3.41 -17.67 -1.60
C PRO A 142 2.95 -18.94 -0.88
N ARG A 143 3.29 -19.05 0.39
CA ARG A 143 2.78 -20.00 1.38
C ARG A 143 2.41 -19.21 2.61
N VAL A 144 1.14 -19.17 2.95
CA VAL A 144 0.60 -18.28 3.96
C VAL A 144 0.39 -19.00 5.28
N ALA A 145 0.99 -18.49 6.34
CA ALA A 145 0.65 -18.87 7.71
C ALA A 145 -0.20 -17.77 8.35
N MET A 146 -1.41 -18.12 8.76
CA MET A 146 -2.33 -17.25 9.49
C MET A 146 -2.05 -17.38 10.98
N LEU A 147 -1.41 -16.36 11.57
CA LEU A 147 -0.83 -16.47 12.90
C LEU A 147 -1.82 -16.11 14.01
N SER A 148 -1.83 -16.92 15.05
CA SER A 148 -2.46 -16.64 16.33
C SER A 148 -1.57 -17.20 17.46
N TYR A 149 -1.98 -17.01 18.72
CA TYR A 149 -1.31 -17.68 19.85
C TYR A 149 -1.66 -19.19 19.96
N SER A 150 -2.55 -19.69 19.10
CA SER A 150 -2.94 -21.10 19.06
C SER A 150 -2.20 -21.83 17.94
N THR A 151 -1.77 -23.06 18.22
CA THR A 151 -1.29 -23.99 17.21
C THR A 151 -2.44 -24.95 16.86
N GLY A 152 -2.92 -24.91 15.63
CA GLY A 152 -4.07 -25.70 15.17
C GLY A 152 -5.31 -25.43 16.04
N GLU A 153 -5.83 -26.46 16.72
CA GLU A 153 -7.01 -26.39 17.57
C GLU A 153 -6.73 -26.28 19.07
N SER A 154 -5.47 -26.10 19.46
CA SER A 154 -5.06 -26.13 20.88
C SER A 154 -5.58 -24.97 21.71
N GLY A 155 -5.88 -23.80 21.09
CA GLY A 155 -6.34 -22.61 21.76
C GLY A 155 -7.79 -22.23 21.42
N THR A 156 -8.39 -21.46 22.32
CA THR A 156 -9.74 -20.90 22.14
C THR A 156 -9.72 -19.40 22.46
N GLY A 157 -10.63 -18.64 21.90
CA GLY A 157 -10.76 -17.19 22.11
C GLY A 157 -11.17 -16.47 20.84
N ALA A 158 -11.56 -15.19 20.98
CA ALA A 158 -12.04 -14.38 19.87
C ALA A 158 -11.03 -14.26 18.73
N ASP A 159 -9.76 -14.00 19.07
CA ASP A 159 -8.70 -13.84 18.06
C ASP A 159 -8.39 -15.14 17.34
N VAL A 160 -8.39 -16.29 18.05
CA VAL A 160 -8.23 -17.61 17.42
C VAL A 160 -9.40 -17.90 16.49
N GLY A 161 -10.63 -17.61 16.93
CA GLY A 161 -11.83 -17.74 16.10
C GLY A 161 -11.78 -16.88 14.85
N LYS A 162 -11.34 -15.64 14.98
CA LYS A 162 -11.14 -14.69 13.86
C LYS A 162 -10.14 -15.24 12.83
N VAL A 163 -8.98 -15.69 13.27
CA VAL A 163 -7.93 -16.23 12.39
C VAL A 163 -8.41 -17.51 11.68
N ARG A 164 -9.07 -18.43 12.39
CA ARG A 164 -9.67 -19.63 11.78
C ARG A 164 -10.71 -19.27 10.71
N ALA A 165 -11.61 -18.34 11.01
CA ALA A 165 -12.60 -17.87 10.05
C ALA A 165 -11.95 -17.24 8.82
N ALA A 166 -10.94 -16.40 9.01
CA ALA A 166 -10.17 -15.81 7.92
C ALA A 166 -9.48 -16.88 7.05
N THR A 167 -8.87 -17.89 7.67
CA THR A 167 -8.23 -19.00 6.95
C THR A 167 -9.25 -19.78 6.09
N ALA A 168 -10.46 -20.01 6.61
CA ALA A 168 -11.54 -20.65 5.85
C ALA A 168 -11.95 -19.80 4.65
N ILE A 169 -12.11 -18.50 4.82
CA ILE A 169 -12.43 -17.55 3.74
C ILE A 169 -11.33 -17.54 2.68
N VAL A 170 -10.05 -17.53 3.07
CA VAL A 170 -8.94 -17.57 2.10
C VAL A 170 -9.00 -18.85 1.26
N ARG A 171 -9.26 -20.01 1.88
CA ARG A 171 -9.39 -21.29 1.17
C ARG A 171 -10.55 -21.30 0.18
N GLU A 172 -11.63 -20.60 0.48
CA GLU A 172 -12.79 -20.46 -0.42
C GLU A 172 -12.49 -19.51 -1.59
N LEU A 173 -11.90 -18.34 -1.30
CA LEU A 173 -11.66 -17.30 -2.31
C LEU A 173 -10.41 -17.55 -3.17
N ALA A 174 -9.43 -18.26 -2.66
CA ALA A 174 -8.17 -18.56 -3.32
C ALA A 174 -7.77 -20.03 -3.09
N PRO A 175 -8.49 -20.99 -3.69
CA PRO A 175 -8.31 -22.43 -3.42
C PRO A 175 -6.92 -22.97 -3.81
N ASP A 176 -6.22 -22.29 -4.72
CA ASP A 176 -4.87 -22.66 -5.14
C ASP A 176 -3.77 -22.12 -4.20
N LEU A 177 -4.12 -21.22 -3.26
CA LEU A 177 -3.19 -20.66 -2.31
C LEU A 177 -2.99 -21.61 -1.13
N LEU A 178 -1.73 -22.00 -0.90
CA LEU A 178 -1.37 -22.79 0.28
C LEU A 178 -1.50 -21.92 1.54
N VAL A 179 -2.48 -22.22 2.39
CA VAL A 179 -2.78 -21.45 3.62
C VAL A 179 -3.11 -22.40 4.80
N GLU A 180 -2.55 -22.07 5.95
CA GLU A 180 -2.82 -22.72 7.23
C GLU A 180 -2.93 -21.71 8.39
#